data_abd2885e31ebe96334ada32ad0e380b1
#
_entry.id   abd2885e31ebe96334ada32ad0e380b1
#
_cell.length_a   1.000
_cell.length_b   1.000
_cell.length_c   1.000
_cell.angle_alpha   90.00
_cell.angle_beta   90.00
_cell.angle_gamma   90.00
#
_symmetry.space_group_name_H-M   'P 1'
#
loop_
_entity.id
_entity.type
_entity.pdbx_description
1 polymer ?
#
loop_
_entity_poly.entity_id
_entity_poly.type
_entity_poly.pdbx_seq_one_letter_code
_entity_poly.pdbx_strand_id
1 'polypeptide(L)'
;MFFIIFATQNHQPRMLTLPLLKKQATILLLLLICQQALSATAKPIDKLIEQFNKAEQQTYGKKFDRQTVNTANAVFKLLQHENITDEPLTFSYDTPADSLREQLWYWAAEYYYAYQEYQQAAFYASKAMPLFQKAEDNEGLANCLNLLAIIHIRLSEFQKAAEHAMHCYKLDVMSGDPEKISSSLNTLTAIYMSTHQYREAEKFILQAMKEASKTDNKSKIALLKGMASEVYNALGNQTKSLAYAKEAYDIETKLGHTDKAAIRLTQMSTALIWMHHFGEAKRVLAKAIPILEKTHNNHSLGIAYINWGEVLLNERNNQAAAEYFQKAVAIFNIQHEPNGESKAQLGLYKATKDTRPQVAMEALERHKALKDSIFDQQTAESLGRYNAQVGNIKLSQENEEQRRAKQRAIIIGIATTLLLTIIAIGVWTVMRRSNIKQSKVNSSLNKNIDELRLQYQQLQQQYSQISERASTVSDTSNLHSDDKQFIEKLIDIINEQMAAGNIDATTVSSRMNMSPFQLRTRLATLLDETPKNFIQSIRMKRALHYLENHPYKNINEVATLCAYNETSNFTRAFKNTFGLTPTQYLEEKQRKQSANQQQQ
;
A
#
# COMPACT_ATOMS: atom_id res chain seq x y z
N MET A 1 4.25 47.78 -39.92
CA MET A 1 3.42 48.52 -40.89
C MET A 1 1.96 48.38 -40.47
N PHE A 2 1.50 49.16 -39.50
CA PHE A 2 0.09 49.26 -39.16
C PHE A 2 -0.29 50.72 -39.24
N PHE A 3 -0.92 51.11 -40.35
CA PHE A 3 -1.66 52.34 -40.49
C PHE A 3 -3.04 52.13 -39.87
N ILE A 4 -3.30 52.78 -38.74
CA ILE A 4 -4.66 53.00 -38.27
C ILE A 4 -5.14 54.31 -38.87
N ILE A 5 -6.02 54.21 -39.87
CA ILE A 5 -6.78 55.31 -40.42
C ILE A 5 -7.88 55.65 -39.41
N PHE A 6 -7.76 56.80 -38.76
CA PHE A 6 -8.91 57.47 -38.16
C PHE A 6 -9.45 58.44 -39.19
N ALA A 7 -10.46 58.03 -39.89
CA ALA A 7 -11.32 58.94 -40.58
C ALA A 7 -12.40 59.40 -39.61
N THR A 8 -12.46 60.70 -39.25
CA THR A 8 -13.59 61.52 -39.63
C THR A 8 -13.81 62.74 -38.79
N GLN A 9 -14.20 63.72 -39.48
CA GLN A 9 -15.00 64.91 -39.18
C GLN A 9 -14.30 66.04 -38.40
N ASN A 10 -14.03 67.05 -39.22
CA ASN A 10 -14.05 68.47 -38.88
C ASN A 10 -13.32 68.92 -37.60
N HIS A 11 -11.97 69.06 -37.70
CA HIS A 11 -11.28 70.17 -37.08
C HIS A 11 -9.90 70.32 -37.72
N GLN A 12 -9.46 71.55 -37.89
CA GLN A 12 -8.19 71.98 -38.49
C GLN A 12 -6.98 71.18 -37.97
N PRO A 13 -5.94 70.95 -38.79
CA PRO A 13 -4.75 70.21 -38.38
C PRO A 13 -4.03 71.04 -37.28
N ARG A 14 -4.15 70.61 -36.01
CA ARG A 14 -3.25 71.07 -34.98
C ARG A 14 -1.89 70.47 -35.28
N MET A 15 -0.92 71.33 -35.66
CA MET A 15 0.48 70.94 -35.72
C MET A 15 0.87 70.39 -34.35
N LEU A 16 1.23 69.06 -34.30
CA LEU A 16 1.80 68.45 -33.12
C LEU A 16 3.05 69.25 -32.72
N THR A 17 3.03 69.84 -31.54
CA THR A 17 4.15 70.63 -31.02
C THR A 17 5.36 69.74 -30.81
N LEU A 18 6.53 70.23 -31.14
CA LEU A 18 7.85 69.55 -31.04
C LEU A 18 8.07 68.71 -29.75
N PRO A 19 7.54 69.12 -28.57
CA PRO A 19 7.61 68.31 -27.34
C PRO A 19 6.80 66.96 -27.40
N LEU A 20 5.69 66.93 -28.13
CA LEU A 20 4.85 65.72 -28.26
C LEU A 20 5.48 64.67 -29.17
N LEU A 21 6.12 65.16 -30.28
CA LEU A 21 6.91 64.33 -31.19
C LEU A 21 8.15 63.73 -30.51
N LYS A 22 8.85 64.54 -29.67
CA LYS A 22 9.96 64.06 -28.83
C LYS A 22 9.50 62.99 -27.84
N LYS A 23 8.36 63.17 -27.17
CA LYS A 23 7.80 62.20 -26.21
C LYS A 23 7.38 60.90 -26.88
N GLN A 24 6.79 60.94 -28.07
CA GLN A 24 6.45 59.78 -28.86
C GLN A 24 7.69 59.06 -29.40
N ALA A 25 8.70 59.78 -29.86
CA ALA A 25 9.98 59.22 -30.27
C ALA A 25 10.74 58.55 -29.09
N THR A 26 10.68 59.15 -27.90
CA THR A 26 11.27 58.55 -26.69
C THR A 26 10.53 57.28 -26.26
N ILE A 27 9.20 57.24 -26.35
CA ILE A 27 8.40 56.05 -26.08
C ILE A 27 8.68 54.95 -27.12
N LEU A 28 8.78 55.31 -28.41
CA LEU A 28 9.12 54.36 -29.47
C LEU A 28 10.56 53.82 -29.32
N LEU A 29 11.50 54.68 -28.91
CA LEU A 29 12.88 54.30 -28.62
C LEU A 29 12.96 53.37 -27.38
N LEU A 30 12.20 53.69 -26.33
CA LEU A 30 12.07 52.84 -25.15
C LEU A 30 11.42 51.48 -25.48
N LEU A 31 10.39 51.44 -26.33
CA LEU A 31 9.78 50.22 -26.83
C LEU A 31 10.76 49.41 -27.69
N LEU A 32 11.55 50.05 -28.53
CA LEU A 32 12.61 49.42 -29.32
C LEU A 32 13.76 48.90 -28.45
N ILE A 33 14.16 49.64 -27.42
CA ILE A 33 15.17 49.22 -26.42
C ILE A 33 14.61 48.05 -25.60
N CYS A 34 13.34 48.09 -25.16
CA CYS A 34 12.68 46.98 -24.49
C CYS A 34 12.56 45.73 -25.42
N GLN A 35 12.25 45.95 -26.70
CA GLN A 35 12.21 44.84 -27.68
C GLN A 35 13.60 44.28 -27.95
N GLN A 36 14.65 45.09 -28.00
CA GLN A 36 16.05 44.63 -28.12
C GLN A 36 16.54 43.98 -26.81
N ALA A 37 16.15 44.47 -25.64
CA ALA A 37 16.45 43.84 -24.36
C ALA A 37 15.72 42.49 -24.20
N LEU A 38 14.49 42.39 -24.69
CA LEU A 38 13.76 41.11 -24.75
C LEU A 38 14.41 40.12 -25.75
N SER A 39 14.93 40.60 -26.89
CA SER A 39 15.65 39.75 -27.85
C SER A 39 17.07 39.35 -27.39
N ALA A 40 17.67 40.12 -26.48
CA ALA A 40 18.99 39.82 -25.92
C ALA A 40 18.96 38.78 -24.80
N THR A 41 17.76 38.40 -24.35
CA THR A 41 17.54 37.40 -23.26
C THR A 41 16.81 36.16 -23.72
N ALA A 42 16.76 35.90 -25.04
CA ALA A 42 16.20 34.66 -25.56
C ALA A 42 16.95 33.45 -24.96
N LYS A 43 16.24 32.64 -24.20
CA LYS A 43 16.82 31.45 -23.58
C LYS A 43 17.33 30.48 -24.64
N PRO A 44 18.33 29.65 -24.35
CA PRO A 44 18.83 28.66 -25.31
C PRO A 44 17.73 27.77 -25.90
N ILE A 45 16.71 27.41 -25.08
CA ILE A 45 15.58 26.60 -25.54
C ILE A 45 14.71 27.31 -26.58
N ASP A 46 14.53 28.64 -26.50
CA ASP A 46 13.71 29.38 -27.46
C ASP A 46 14.25 29.28 -28.89
N LYS A 47 15.58 29.36 -29.04
CA LYS A 47 16.25 29.16 -30.32
C LYS A 47 16.07 27.76 -30.87
N LEU A 48 16.17 26.75 -30.01
CA LEU A 48 16.00 25.35 -30.38
C LEU A 48 14.56 25.06 -30.78
N ILE A 49 13.58 25.60 -30.04
CA ILE A 49 12.16 25.47 -30.39
C ILE A 49 11.85 26.19 -31.71
N GLU A 50 12.39 27.38 -31.91
CA GLU A 50 12.24 28.10 -33.19
C GLU A 50 12.83 27.30 -34.36
N GLN A 51 14.02 26.73 -34.20
CA GLN A 51 14.64 25.84 -35.19
C GLN A 51 13.79 24.61 -35.46
N PHE A 52 13.25 23.97 -34.40
CA PHE A 52 12.34 22.84 -34.52
C PHE A 52 11.09 23.21 -35.32
N ASN A 53 10.42 24.31 -34.97
CA ASN A 53 9.23 24.79 -35.67
C ASN A 53 9.50 25.11 -37.16
N LYS A 54 10.66 25.69 -37.46
CA LYS A 54 11.08 25.97 -38.88
C LYS A 54 11.34 24.68 -39.66
N ALA A 55 12.02 23.70 -39.05
CA ALA A 55 12.26 22.41 -39.63
C ALA A 55 10.96 21.64 -39.82
N GLU A 56 10.05 21.68 -38.85
CA GLU A 56 8.73 21.07 -38.96
C GLU A 56 7.89 21.61 -40.11
N GLN A 57 7.88 22.95 -40.32
CA GLN A 57 7.16 23.58 -41.43
C GLN A 57 7.66 23.16 -42.81
N GLN A 58 8.91 22.73 -42.92
CA GLN A 58 9.51 22.26 -44.15
C GLN A 58 9.26 20.77 -44.41
N THR A 59 8.74 20.04 -43.43
CA THR A 59 8.55 18.60 -43.49
C THR A 59 7.11 18.26 -43.85
N TYR A 60 6.86 17.89 -45.10
CA TYR A 60 5.57 17.33 -45.56
C TYR A 60 5.60 15.81 -45.37
N GLY A 61 5.02 15.30 -44.28
CA GLY A 61 4.87 13.86 -44.14
C GLY A 61 4.82 13.36 -42.69
N LYS A 62 4.71 12.02 -42.53
CA LYS A 62 4.57 11.35 -41.25
C LYS A 62 5.88 11.17 -40.45
N LYS A 63 7.03 11.43 -41.04
CA LYS A 63 8.36 11.30 -40.43
C LYS A 63 9.09 12.64 -40.54
N PHE A 64 9.75 13.03 -39.47
CA PHE A 64 10.61 14.20 -39.45
C PHE A 64 11.94 13.93 -40.18
N ASP A 65 12.50 14.98 -40.78
CA ASP A 65 13.83 14.92 -41.34
C ASP A 65 14.92 14.85 -40.25
N ARG A 66 16.16 14.64 -40.69
CA ARG A 66 17.34 14.57 -39.79
C ARG A 66 17.53 15.83 -38.97
N GLN A 67 17.22 16.99 -39.50
CA GLN A 67 17.42 18.28 -38.82
C GLN A 67 16.43 18.44 -37.66
N THR A 68 15.18 18.06 -37.88
CA THR A 68 14.12 18.14 -36.84
C THR A 68 14.44 17.22 -35.67
N VAL A 69 14.84 15.96 -35.94
CA VAL A 69 15.24 15.01 -34.89
C VAL A 69 16.50 15.49 -34.14
N ASN A 70 17.48 16.02 -34.84
CA ASN A 70 18.69 16.56 -34.21
C ASN A 70 18.37 17.76 -33.33
N THR A 71 17.43 18.62 -33.71
CA THR A 71 16.99 19.77 -32.89
C THR A 71 16.26 19.30 -31.64
N ALA A 72 15.39 18.31 -31.75
CA ALA A 72 14.73 17.70 -30.59
C ALA A 72 15.74 17.09 -29.62
N ASN A 73 16.72 16.34 -30.13
CA ASN A 73 17.82 15.80 -29.32
C ASN A 73 18.70 16.90 -28.68
N ALA A 74 18.84 18.05 -29.33
CA ALA A 74 19.56 19.21 -28.77
C ALA A 74 18.78 19.86 -27.62
N VAL A 75 17.45 19.95 -27.70
CA VAL A 75 16.60 20.36 -26.58
C VAL A 75 16.80 19.43 -25.39
N PHE A 76 16.77 18.13 -25.65
CA PHE A 76 16.93 17.15 -24.58
C PHE A 76 18.32 17.23 -23.91
N LYS A 77 19.39 17.35 -24.69
CA LYS A 77 20.73 17.58 -24.15
C LYS A 77 20.83 18.87 -23.30
N LEU A 78 20.12 19.92 -23.69
CA LEU A 78 20.03 21.15 -22.90
C LEU A 78 19.39 20.88 -21.54
N LEU A 79 18.29 20.12 -21.51
CA LEU A 79 17.59 19.78 -20.27
C LEU A 79 18.48 18.97 -19.32
N GLN A 80 19.24 18.02 -19.84
CA GLN A 80 20.23 17.27 -19.06
C GLN A 80 21.35 18.15 -18.53
N HIS A 81 21.88 19.05 -19.35
CA HIS A 81 22.93 19.99 -18.96
C HIS A 81 22.45 20.94 -17.84
N GLU A 82 21.19 21.34 -17.87
CA GLU A 82 20.57 22.21 -16.87
C GLU A 82 20.06 21.44 -15.63
N ASN A 83 20.30 20.11 -15.55
CA ASN A 83 19.83 19.20 -14.49
C ASN A 83 18.31 19.22 -14.28
N ILE A 84 17.54 19.41 -15.35
CA ILE A 84 16.07 19.38 -15.33
C ILE A 84 15.57 17.95 -15.40
N THR A 85 16.31 17.09 -16.09
CA THR A 85 16.03 15.65 -16.20
C THR A 85 17.32 14.83 -16.18
N ASP A 86 17.26 13.66 -15.55
CA ASP A 86 18.33 12.65 -15.56
C ASP A 86 18.03 11.51 -16.58
N GLU A 87 16.87 11.55 -17.25
CA GLU A 87 16.45 10.48 -18.14
C GLU A 87 17.30 10.45 -19.42
N PRO A 88 17.83 9.28 -19.82
CA PRO A 88 18.62 9.13 -21.02
C PRO A 88 17.71 8.95 -22.25
N LEU A 89 17.00 10.02 -22.68
CA LEU A 89 16.17 9.98 -23.87
C LEU A 89 16.98 10.40 -25.10
N THR A 90 16.86 9.62 -26.16
CA THR A 90 17.41 9.95 -27.47
C THR A 90 16.40 9.54 -28.54
N PHE A 91 15.98 10.50 -29.36
CA PHE A 91 15.10 10.23 -30.49
C PHE A 91 15.89 9.67 -31.66
N SER A 92 15.38 8.61 -32.27
CA SER A 92 15.89 8.05 -33.53
C SER A 92 15.18 8.70 -34.71
N TYR A 93 15.76 8.53 -35.92
CA TYR A 93 15.12 9.01 -37.16
C TYR A 93 13.84 8.22 -37.51
N ASP A 94 13.58 7.12 -36.84
CA ASP A 94 12.37 6.33 -37.02
C ASP A 94 11.28 6.66 -35.99
N THR A 95 11.56 7.58 -35.05
CA THR A 95 10.57 8.04 -34.06
C THR A 95 9.36 8.66 -34.79
N PRO A 96 8.12 8.25 -34.49
CA PRO A 96 6.93 8.86 -35.08
C PRO A 96 6.88 10.37 -34.77
N ALA A 97 6.43 11.15 -35.77
CA ALA A 97 6.40 12.62 -35.62
C ALA A 97 5.57 13.11 -34.43
N ASP A 98 4.40 12.48 -34.21
CA ASP A 98 3.53 12.85 -33.07
C ASP A 98 4.19 12.51 -31.73
N SER A 99 4.88 11.37 -31.62
CA SER A 99 5.59 10.98 -30.42
C SER A 99 6.76 11.92 -30.10
N LEU A 100 7.47 12.38 -31.12
CA LEU A 100 8.54 13.37 -30.95
C LEU A 100 8.01 14.73 -30.51
N ARG A 101 6.84 15.16 -31.06
CA ARG A 101 6.19 16.42 -30.67
C ARG A 101 5.70 16.41 -29.23
N GLU A 102 5.01 15.32 -28.82
CA GLU A 102 4.47 15.20 -27.47
C GLU A 102 5.56 15.29 -26.43
N GLN A 103 6.67 14.57 -26.62
CA GLN A 103 7.82 14.60 -25.74
C GLN A 103 8.51 15.98 -25.74
N LEU A 104 8.73 16.57 -26.92
CA LEU A 104 9.36 17.88 -27.02
C LEU A 104 8.57 18.96 -26.28
N TRP A 105 7.23 19.00 -26.47
CA TRP A 105 6.40 19.99 -25.81
C TRP A 105 6.32 19.77 -24.31
N TYR A 106 6.29 18.52 -23.88
CA TYR A 106 6.35 18.18 -22.44
C TYR A 106 7.67 18.66 -21.82
N TRP A 107 8.81 18.36 -22.44
CA TRP A 107 10.11 18.78 -21.94
C TRP A 107 10.32 20.30 -22.01
N ALA A 108 9.76 20.95 -22.99
CA ALA A 108 9.74 22.42 -23.02
C ALA A 108 8.96 22.99 -21.83
N ALA A 109 7.83 22.37 -21.47
CA ALA A 109 7.06 22.75 -20.30
C ALA A 109 7.85 22.55 -19.00
N GLU A 110 8.55 21.42 -18.85
CA GLU A 110 9.43 21.16 -17.69
C GLU A 110 10.55 22.21 -17.59
N TYR A 111 11.17 22.56 -18.72
CA TYR A 111 12.20 23.59 -18.76
C TYR A 111 11.67 24.93 -18.25
N TYR A 112 10.56 25.42 -18.81
CA TYR A 112 9.98 26.69 -18.38
C TYR A 112 9.48 26.65 -16.94
N TYR A 113 8.98 25.49 -16.48
CA TYR A 113 8.61 25.32 -15.08
C TYR A 113 9.83 25.41 -14.15
N ALA A 114 10.95 24.79 -14.50
CA ALA A 114 12.19 24.86 -13.73
C ALA A 114 12.72 26.30 -13.63
N TYR A 115 12.56 27.09 -14.71
CA TYR A 115 12.88 28.51 -14.72
C TYR A 115 11.77 29.42 -14.18
N GLN A 116 10.68 28.80 -13.64
CA GLN A 116 9.56 29.49 -12.97
C GLN A 116 8.78 30.43 -13.92
N GLU A 117 8.83 30.15 -15.22
CA GLU A 117 8.02 30.81 -16.25
C GLU A 117 6.71 30.04 -16.46
N TYR A 118 5.85 30.09 -15.46
CA TYR A 118 4.66 29.25 -15.35
C TYR A 118 3.67 29.42 -16.52
N GLN A 119 3.56 30.61 -17.09
CA GLN A 119 2.71 30.85 -18.26
C GLN A 119 3.19 30.10 -19.50
N GLN A 120 4.51 30.13 -19.75
CA GLN A 120 5.13 29.43 -20.88
C GLN A 120 5.07 27.92 -20.63
N ALA A 121 5.33 27.47 -19.41
CA ALA A 121 5.20 26.08 -19.02
C ALA A 121 3.78 25.55 -19.28
N ALA A 122 2.73 26.28 -18.86
CA ALA A 122 1.33 25.94 -19.12
C ALA A 122 1.02 25.86 -20.62
N PHE A 123 1.55 26.78 -21.41
CA PHE A 123 1.37 26.80 -22.85
C PHE A 123 1.91 25.54 -23.52
N TYR A 124 3.15 25.13 -23.20
CA TYR A 124 3.75 23.94 -23.79
C TYR A 124 3.14 22.63 -23.27
N ALA A 125 2.83 22.54 -21.97
CA ALA A 125 2.13 21.40 -21.41
C ALA A 125 0.73 21.21 -22.05
N SER A 126 0.00 22.32 -22.27
CA SER A 126 -1.29 22.28 -22.96
C SER A 126 -1.19 21.84 -24.42
N LYS A 127 -0.05 22.04 -25.07
CA LYS A 127 0.22 21.50 -26.42
C LYS A 127 0.55 20.02 -26.40
N ALA A 128 1.26 19.54 -25.38
CA ALA A 128 1.64 18.13 -25.25
C ALA A 128 0.44 17.23 -24.91
N MET A 129 -0.42 17.68 -24.01
CA MET A 129 -1.54 16.91 -23.47
C MET A 129 -2.43 16.23 -24.52
N PRO A 130 -2.95 16.91 -25.57
CA PRO A 130 -3.80 16.27 -26.57
C PRO A 130 -3.05 15.27 -27.46
N LEU A 131 -1.73 15.38 -27.57
CA LEU A 131 -0.90 14.44 -28.34
C LEU A 131 -0.76 13.13 -27.57
N PHE A 132 -0.42 13.17 -26.27
CA PHE A 132 -0.43 12.00 -25.39
C PHE A 132 -1.79 11.31 -25.33
N GLN A 133 -2.87 12.10 -25.29
CA GLN A 133 -4.22 11.54 -25.30
C GLN A 133 -4.54 10.82 -26.62
N LYS A 134 -4.13 11.39 -27.76
CA LYS A 134 -4.31 10.78 -29.09
C LYS A 134 -3.45 9.51 -29.26
N ALA A 135 -2.26 9.50 -28.66
CA ALA A 135 -1.35 8.35 -28.67
C ALA A 135 -1.77 7.22 -27.71
N GLU A 136 -2.79 7.44 -26.89
CA GLU A 136 -3.20 6.55 -25.77
C GLU A 136 -2.07 6.29 -24.76
N ASP A 137 -1.06 7.18 -24.73
CA ASP A 137 0.01 7.16 -23.74
C ASP A 137 -0.49 7.73 -22.41
N ASN A 138 -1.05 6.83 -21.60
CA ASN A 138 -1.61 7.19 -20.29
C ASN A 138 -0.53 7.66 -19.29
N GLU A 139 0.72 7.23 -19.46
CA GLU A 139 1.82 7.66 -18.59
C GLU A 139 2.25 9.08 -18.91
N GLY A 140 2.54 9.38 -20.18
CA GLY A 140 2.85 10.72 -20.63
C GLY A 140 1.72 11.70 -20.35
N LEU A 141 0.47 11.28 -20.55
CA LEU A 141 -0.72 12.07 -20.22
C LEU A 141 -0.79 12.37 -18.71
N ALA A 142 -0.56 11.39 -17.83
CA ALA A 142 -0.57 11.58 -16.39
C ALA A 142 0.54 12.55 -15.94
N ASN A 143 1.76 12.40 -16.47
CA ASN A 143 2.87 13.31 -16.19
C ASN A 143 2.55 14.75 -16.62
N CYS A 144 1.99 14.90 -17.82
CA CYS A 144 1.59 16.22 -18.34
C CYS A 144 0.48 16.87 -17.51
N LEU A 145 -0.53 16.10 -17.11
CA LEU A 145 -1.62 16.55 -16.24
C LEU A 145 -1.12 16.95 -14.85
N ASN A 146 -0.18 16.18 -14.28
CA ASN A 146 0.43 16.53 -13.00
C ASN A 146 1.23 17.83 -13.08
N LEU A 147 2.01 18.01 -14.14
CA LEU A 147 2.74 19.25 -14.39
C LEU A 147 1.78 20.44 -14.53
N LEU A 148 0.73 20.30 -15.33
CA LEU A 148 -0.31 21.33 -15.47
C LEU A 148 -0.97 21.67 -14.14
N ALA A 149 -1.31 20.66 -13.34
CA ALA A 149 -1.87 20.89 -12.01
C ALA A 149 -0.94 21.70 -11.12
N ILE A 150 0.35 21.36 -11.07
CA ILE A 150 1.35 22.09 -10.29
C ILE A 150 1.52 23.52 -10.80
N ILE A 151 1.57 23.74 -12.11
CA ILE A 151 1.64 25.07 -12.72
C ILE A 151 0.43 25.91 -12.33
N HIS A 152 -0.78 25.37 -12.45
CA HIS A 152 -2.01 26.08 -12.10
C HIS A 152 -2.10 26.38 -10.59
N ILE A 153 -1.50 25.56 -9.71
CA ILE A 153 -1.35 25.91 -8.29
C ILE A 153 -0.50 27.18 -8.14
N ARG A 154 0.62 27.28 -8.87
CA ARG A 154 1.50 28.46 -8.84
C ARG A 154 0.80 29.72 -9.34
N LEU A 155 -0.02 29.57 -10.36
CA LEU A 155 -0.83 30.65 -10.93
C LEU A 155 -2.08 30.97 -10.10
N SER A 156 -2.34 30.23 -9.01
CA SER A 156 -3.55 30.30 -8.17
C SER A 156 -4.85 29.99 -8.94
N GLU A 157 -4.77 29.25 -10.02
CA GLU A 157 -5.92 28.77 -10.81
C GLU A 157 -6.40 27.41 -10.30
N PHE A 158 -6.86 27.37 -9.05
CA PHE A 158 -7.07 26.13 -8.30
C PHE A 158 -8.14 25.20 -8.89
N GLN A 159 -9.13 25.74 -9.60
CA GLN A 159 -10.14 24.91 -10.28
C GLN A 159 -9.51 24.07 -11.39
N LYS A 160 -8.68 24.70 -12.26
CA LYS A 160 -7.95 23.98 -13.31
C LYS A 160 -6.94 23.00 -12.73
N ALA A 161 -6.24 23.43 -11.67
CA ALA A 161 -5.31 22.56 -10.95
C ALA A 161 -6.00 21.29 -10.44
N ALA A 162 -7.17 21.42 -9.83
CA ALA A 162 -7.93 20.27 -9.31
C ALA A 162 -8.44 19.36 -10.42
N GLU A 163 -8.91 19.90 -11.54
CA GLU A 163 -9.35 19.14 -12.70
C GLU A 163 -8.22 18.26 -13.25
N HIS A 164 -7.05 18.86 -13.49
CA HIS A 164 -5.88 18.14 -13.99
C HIS A 164 -5.36 17.12 -12.97
N ALA A 165 -5.26 17.49 -11.69
CA ALA A 165 -4.81 16.59 -10.64
C ALA A 165 -5.72 15.37 -10.47
N MET A 166 -7.04 15.56 -10.58
CA MET A 166 -8.01 14.47 -10.51
C MET A 166 -7.91 13.51 -11.68
N HIS A 167 -7.71 14.06 -12.88
CA HIS A 167 -7.53 13.23 -14.06
C HIS A 167 -6.22 12.44 -13.96
N CYS A 168 -5.12 13.09 -13.54
CA CYS A 168 -3.85 12.43 -13.25
C CYS A 168 -4.02 11.30 -12.22
N TYR A 169 -4.62 11.60 -11.06
CA TYR A 169 -4.85 10.60 -10.01
C TYR A 169 -5.63 9.39 -10.51
N LYS A 170 -6.65 9.59 -11.35
CA LYS A 170 -7.42 8.50 -11.95
C LYS A 170 -6.54 7.59 -12.81
N LEU A 171 -5.68 8.16 -13.66
CA LEU A 171 -4.75 7.41 -14.50
C LEU A 171 -3.71 6.64 -13.65
N ASP A 172 -3.17 7.30 -12.62
CA ASP A 172 -2.20 6.69 -11.70
C ASP A 172 -2.80 5.52 -10.92
N VAL A 173 -4.05 5.66 -10.46
CA VAL A 173 -4.79 4.57 -9.80
C VAL A 173 -5.01 3.39 -10.76
N MET A 174 -5.32 3.66 -12.02
CA MET A 174 -5.47 2.62 -13.04
C MET A 174 -4.15 1.89 -13.34
N SER A 175 -3.01 2.60 -13.30
CA SER A 175 -1.69 1.99 -13.46
C SER A 175 -1.31 1.08 -12.29
N GLY A 176 -1.84 1.36 -11.09
CA GLY A 176 -1.51 0.63 -9.87
C GLY A 176 -0.11 0.90 -9.32
N ASP A 177 0.62 1.88 -9.86
CA ASP A 177 1.97 2.25 -9.43
C ASP A 177 1.91 3.12 -8.15
N PRO A 178 2.43 2.63 -7.00
CA PRO A 178 2.37 3.37 -5.74
C PRO A 178 3.13 4.70 -5.78
N GLU A 179 4.19 4.80 -6.58
CA GLU A 179 4.98 6.02 -6.69
C GLU A 179 4.22 7.11 -7.44
N LYS A 180 3.56 6.77 -8.54
CA LYS A 180 2.69 7.67 -9.30
C LYS A 180 1.48 8.10 -8.48
N ILE A 181 0.79 7.13 -7.83
CA ILE A 181 -0.34 7.42 -6.93
C ILE A 181 0.07 8.37 -5.82
N SER A 182 1.24 8.17 -5.20
CA SER A 182 1.73 9.06 -4.15
C SER A 182 2.04 10.47 -4.67
N SER A 183 2.48 10.61 -5.93
CA SER A 183 2.75 11.90 -6.57
C SER A 183 1.47 12.70 -6.82
N SER A 184 0.46 12.10 -7.42
CA SER A 184 -0.83 12.76 -7.67
C SER A 184 -1.58 13.11 -6.38
N LEU A 185 -1.50 12.26 -5.34
CA LEU A 185 -2.03 12.58 -4.01
C LEU A 185 -1.30 13.76 -3.35
N ASN A 186 0.02 13.88 -3.55
CA ASN A 186 0.78 15.04 -3.09
C ASN A 186 0.35 16.33 -3.80
N THR A 187 0.08 16.27 -5.09
CA THR A 187 -0.44 17.42 -5.87
C THR A 187 -1.82 17.83 -5.38
N LEU A 188 -2.72 16.86 -5.12
CA LEU A 188 -4.00 17.13 -4.47
C LEU A 188 -3.81 17.77 -3.08
N THR A 189 -2.87 17.27 -2.27
CA THR A 189 -2.53 17.90 -0.99
C THR A 189 -2.16 19.38 -1.15
N ALA A 190 -1.31 19.71 -2.14
CA ALA A 190 -0.91 21.08 -2.39
C ALA A 190 -2.09 21.99 -2.79
N ILE A 191 -3.05 21.48 -3.56
CA ILE A 191 -4.29 22.21 -3.92
C ILE A 191 -5.11 22.51 -2.66
N TYR A 192 -5.38 21.51 -1.81
CA TYR A 192 -6.15 21.68 -0.59
C TYR A 192 -5.45 22.58 0.44
N MET A 193 -4.10 22.56 0.46
CA MET A 193 -3.30 23.50 1.24
C MET A 193 -3.49 24.94 0.75
N SER A 194 -3.41 25.16 -0.56
CA SER A 194 -3.53 26.49 -1.18
C SER A 194 -4.93 27.09 -1.02
N THR A 195 -5.95 26.23 -0.90
CA THR A 195 -7.35 26.63 -0.70
C THR A 195 -7.80 26.59 0.77
N HIS A 196 -6.85 26.51 1.71
CA HIS A 196 -7.08 26.53 3.16
C HIS A 196 -7.94 25.37 3.70
N GLN A 197 -8.09 24.28 2.95
CA GLN A 197 -8.81 23.06 3.35
C GLN A 197 -7.83 22.07 4.01
N TYR A 198 -7.23 22.46 5.12
CA TYR A 198 -6.09 21.75 5.74
C TYR A 198 -6.42 20.34 6.26
N ARG A 199 -7.68 20.09 6.68
CA ARG A 199 -8.09 18.75 7.11
C ARG A 199 -8.18 17.77 5.95
N GLU A 200 -8.59 18.25 4.78
CA GLU A 200 -8.59 17.42 3.57
C GLU A 200 -7.15 17.18 3.09
N ALA A 201 -6.31 18.23 3.14
CA ALA A 201 -4.88 18.10 2.85
C ALA A 201 -4.20 17.04 3.75
N GLU A 202 -4.55 16.98 5.04
CA GLU A 202 -4.05 15.94 5.97
C GLU A 202 -4.42 14.53 5.50
N LYS A 203 -5.66 14.31 5.08
CA LYS A 203 -6.09 12.99 4.58
C LYS A 203 -5.29 12.56 3.35
N PHE A 204 -5.08 13.47 2.39
CA PHE A 204 -4.34 13.17 1.17
C PHE A 204 -2.86 12.94 1.42
N ILE A 205 -2.21 13.76 2.26
CA ILE A 205 -0.77 13.56 2.54
C ILE A 205 -0.51 12.26 3.29
N LEU A 206 -1.36 11.88 4.24
CA LEU A 206 -1.23 10.59 4.93
C LEU A 206 -1.42 9.42 3.98
N GLN A 207 -2.34 9.53 3.02
CA GLN A 207 -2.53 8.51 1.99
C GLN A 207 -1.33 8.46 1.04
N ALA A 208 -0.80 9.61 0.60
CA ALA A 208 0.41 9.68 -0.22
C ALA A 208 1.60 9.02 0.46
N MET A 209 1.81 9.30 1.75
CA MET A 209 2.88 8.69 2.54
C MET A 209 2.70 7.16 2.66
N LYS A 210 1.47 6.68 2.83
CA LYS A 210 1.16 5.25 2.85
C LYS A 210 1.50 4.58 1.52
N GLU A 211 1.16 5.20 0.38
CA GLU A 211 1.53 4.66 -0.94
C GLU A 211 3.06 4.67 -1.13
N ALA A 212 3.73 5.78 -0.84
CA ALA A 212 5.17 5.88 -0.95
C ALA A 212 5.93 4.90 -0.04
N SER A 213 5.36 4.50 1.10
CA SER A 213 5.98 3.50 1.98
C SER A 213 6.05 2.09 1.38
N LYS A 214 5.35 1.84 0.28
CA LYS A 214 5.42 0.59 -0.49
C LYS A 214 6.64 0.55 -1.43
N THR A 215 7.36 1.65 -1.54
CA THR A 215 8.53 1.82 -2.41
C THR A 215 9.78 2.17 -1.60
N ASP A 216 10.96 1.95 -2.17
CA ASP A 216 12.24 2.30 -1.53
C ASP A 216 12.72 3.73 -1.88
N ASN A 217 11.86 4.55 -2.49
CA ASN A 217 12.21 5.90 -2.92
C ASN A 217 12.29 6.88 -1.74
N LYS A 218 13.48 6.96 -1.12
CA LYS A 218 13.75 7.84 0.03
C LYS A 218 13.55 9.32 -0.29
N SER A 219 13.90 9.76 -1.51
CA SER A 219 13.72 11.15 -1.93
C SER A 219 12.23 11.51 -1.98
N LYS A 220 11.37 10.62 -2.49
CA LYS A 220 9.92 10.79 -2.48
C LYS A 220 9.36 10.85 -1.06
N ILE A 221 9.83 9.96 -0.18
CA ILE A 221 9.43 9.95 1.24
C ILE A 221 9.81 11.28 1.91
N ALA A 222 11.00 11.81 1.65
CA ALA A 222 11.42 13.11 2.19
C ALA A 222 10.57 14.27 1.66
N LEU A 223 10.22 14.25 0.38
CA LEU A 223 9.31 15.23 -0.23
C LEU A 223 7.95 15.24 0.50
N LEU A 224 7.34 14.06 0.67
CA LEU A 224 6.03 13.92 1.32
C LEU A 224 6.06 14.30 2.80
N LYS A 225 7.15 13.98 3.52
CA LYS A 225 7.36 14.45 4.90
C LYS A 225 7.46 15.97 4.95
N GLY A 226 8.13 16.61 3.99
CA GLY A 226 8.16 18.06 3.87
C GLY A 226 6.76 18.65 3.68
N MET A 227 5.95 18.07 2.80
CA MET A 227 4.56 18.49 2.61
C MET A 227 3.72 18.24 3.88
N ALA A 228 3.90 17.11 4.57
CA ALA A 228 3.24 16.86 5.84
C ALA A 228 3.60 17.90 6.90
N SER A 229 4.85 18.36 6.94
CA SER A 229 5.26 19.47 7.80
C SER A 229 4.44 20.74 7.54
N GLU A 230 4.23 21.10 6.29
CA GLU A 230 3.44 22.27 5.91
C GLU A 230 1.96 22.11 6.31
N VAL A 231 1.39 20.93 6.08
CA VAL A 231 0.01 20.60 6.48
C VAL A 231 -0.17 20.72 7.99
N TYR A 232 0.72 20.12 8.78
CA TYR A 232 0.62 20.19 10.25
C TYR A 232 0.92 21.58 10.79
N ASN A 233 1.76 22.36 10.13
CA ASN A 233 1.94 23.78 10.45
C ASN A 233 0.64 24.56 10.26
N ALA A 234 -0.05 24.36 9.14
CA ALA A 234 -1.32 25.02 8.84
C ALA A 234 -2.46 24.57 9.79
N LEU A 235 -2.43 23.32 10.25
CA LEU A 235 -3.35 22.78 11.28
C LEU A 235 -3.03 23.25 12.71
N GLY A 236 -1.95 24.02 12.92
CA GLY A 236 -1.53 24.50 14.22
C GLY A 236 -0.78 23.48 15.08
N ASN A 237 -0.41 22.32 14.51
CA ASN A 237 0.39 21.32 15.22
C ASN A 237 1.89 21.46 14.91
N GLN A 238 2.50 22.44 15.55
CA GLN A 238 3.89 22.83 15.30
C GLN A 238 4.90 21.73 15.65
N THR A 239 4.60 20.94 16.69
CA THR A 239 5.46 19.82 17.12
C THR A 239 5.56 18.76 16.02
N LYS A 240 4.44 18.34 15.42
CA LYS A 240 4.44 17.41 14.30
C LYS A 240 5.07 18.02 13.06
N SER A 241 4.77 19.30 12.79
CA SER A 241 5.37 20.03 11.67
C SER A 241 6.89 20.00 11.74
N LEU A 242 7.47 20.39 12.89
CA LEU A 242 8.92 20.39 13.09
C LEU A 242 9.52 18.97 12.98
N ALA A 243 8.85 17.97 13.54
CA ALA A 243 9.30 16.57 13.47
C ALA A 243 9.39 16.09 12.02
N TYR A 244 8.35 16.29 11.22
CA TYR A 244 8.35 15.89 9.82
C TYR A 244 9.38 16.64 8.97
N ALA A 245 9.53 17.96 9.19
CA ALA A 245 10.55 18.74 8.50
C ALA A 245 11.97 18.26 8.82
N LYS A 246 12.23 17.92 10.09
CA LYS A 246 13.52 17.38 10.54
C LYS A 246 13.80 16.00 9.93
N GLU A 247 12.83 15.09 9.96
CA GLU A 247 12.98 13.79 9.33
C GLU A 247 13.25 13.90 7.82
N ALA A 248 12.55 14.81 7.14
CA ALA A 248 12.80 15.10 5.72
C ALA A 248 14.21 15.66 5.50
N TYR A 249 14.66 16.61 6.33
CA TYR A 249 16.00 17.16 6.29
C TYR A 249 17.08 16.10 6.47
N ASP A 250 16.92 15.21 7.43
CA ASP A 250 17.87 14.13 7.71
C ASP A 250 18.00 13.16 6.52
N ILE A 251 16.88 12.87 5.85
CA ILE A 251 16.89 12.03 4.65
C ILE A 251 17.60 12.73 3.49
N GLU A 252 17.24 13.99 3.18
CA GLU A 252 17.85 14.73 2.06
C GLU A 252 19.34 14.95 2.28
N THR A 253 19.77 15.20 3.53
CA THR A 253 21.18 15.32 3.89
C THR A 253 21.94 14.01 3.67
N LYS A 254 21.36 12.88 4.04
CA LYS A 254 21.96 11.54 3.80
C LYS A 254 22.06 11.21 2.31
N LEU A 255 21.15 11.72 1.50
CA LEU A 255 21.16 11.56 0.04
C LEU A 255 22.11 12.56 -0.66
N GLY A 256 22.68 13.55 0.07
CA GLY A 256 23.54 14.58 -0.52
C GLY A 256 22.78 15.69 -1.25
N HIS A 257 21.45 15.75 -1.16
CA HIS A 257 20.60 16.75 -1.81
C HIS A 257 20.59 18.06 -1.03
N THR A 258 21.63 18.88 -1.18
CA THR A 258 21.82 20.13 -0.43
C THR A 258 20.75 21.17 -0.70
N ASP A 259 20.27 21.29 -1.93
CA ASP A 259 19.20 22.17 -2.34
C ASP A 259 17.86 21.80 -1.67
N LYS A 260 17.49 20.52 -1.71
CA LYS A 260 16.28 20.01 -1.07
C LYS A 260 16.38 20.11 0.46
N ALA A 261 17.55 19.83 1.04
CA ALA A 261 17.79 20.03 2.47
C ALA A 261 17.56 21.50 2.89
N ALA A 262 17.96 22.49 2.07
CA ALA A 262 17.71 23.90 2.35
C ALA A 262 16.21 24.24 2.36
N ILE A 263 15.41 23.59 1.49
CA ILE A 263 13.93 23.69 1.52
C ILE A 263 13.40 23.18 2.87
N ARG A 264 13.91 22.02 3.36
CA ARG A 264 13.48 21.47 4.66
C ARG A 264 13.86 22.38 5.84
N LEU A 265 15.04 23.01 5.79
CA LEU A 265 15.42 24.02 6.79
C LEU A 265 14.46 25.22 6.80
N THR A 266 13.98 25.66 5.63
CA THR A 266 12.96 26.71 5.54
C THR A 266 11.63 26.25 6.16
N GLN A 267 11.20 25.01 5.93
CA GLN A 267 10.01 24.44 6.58
C GLN A 267 10.18 24.33 8.10
N MET A 268 11.35 23.89 8.58
CA MET A 268 11.68 23.90 10.01
C MET A 268 11.58 25.31 10.60
N SER A 269 12.11 26.33 9.90
CA SER A 269 12.06 27.71 10.39
C SER A 269 10.63 28.22 10.56
N THR A 270 9.72 27.85 9.66
CA THR A 270 8.31 28.20 9.78
C THR A 270 7.69 27.64 11.07
N ALA A 271 7.91 26.36 11.35
CA ALA A 271 7.42 25.75 12.58
C ALA A 271 8.04 26.38 13.84
N LEU A 272 9.35 26.63 13.82
CA LEU A 272 10.08 27.25 14.93
C LEU A 272 9.58 28.66 15.24
N ILE A 273 9.26 29.47 14.20
CA ILE A 273 8.68 30.81 14.38
C ILE A 273 7.33 30.73 15.07
N TRP A 274 6.47 29.82 14.66
CA TRP A 274 5.17 29.60 15.29
C TRP A 274 5.28 29.09 16.73
N MET A 275 6.37 28.37 17.08
CA MET A 275 6.69 27.96 18.45
C MET A 275 7.40 29.07 19.25
N HIS A 276 7.61 30.23 18.67
CA HIS A 276 8.37 31.36 19.24
C HIS A 276 9.86 31.03 19.51
N HIS A 277 10.43 30.04 18.84
CA HIS A 277 11.83 29.65 18.92
C HIS A 277 12.68 30.43 17.90
N PHE A 278 12.62 31.76 17.96
CA PHE A 278 13.22 32.65 16.96
C PHE A 278 14.73 32.49 16.80
N GLY A 279 15.46 32.21 17.89
CA GLY A 279 16.90 31.97 17.85
C GLY A 279 17.28 30.71 17.06
N GLU A 280 16.47 29.66 17.13
CA GLU A 280 16.67 28.45 16.33
C GLU A 280 16.24 28.67 14.88
N ALA A 281 15.13 29.36 14.65
CA ALA A 281 14.68 29.75 13.31
C ALA A 281 15.74 30.53 12.57
N LYS A 282 16.37 31.51 13.24
CA LYS A 282 17.48 32.31 12.68
C LYS A 282 18.66 31.42 12.26
N ARG A 283 19.04 30.44 13.10
CA ARG A 283 20.17 29.54 12.80
C ARG A 283 19.92 28.66 11.58
N VAL A 284 18.70 28.11 11.43
CA VAL A 284 18.38 27.26 10.27
C VAL A 284 18.23 28.06 9.00
N LEU A 285 17.66 29.28 9.07
CA LEU A 285 17.54 30.20 7.94
C LEU A 285 18.89 30.70 7.44
N ALA A 286 19.84 30.98 8.36
CA ALA A 286 21.19 31.40 8.00
C ALA A 286 21.93 30.32 7.17
N LYS A 287 21.55 29.04 7.33
CA LYS A 287 22.07 27.94 6.51
C LYS A 287 21.31 27.81 5.19
N ALA A 288 19.98 27.98 5.22
CA ALA A 288 19.13 27.76 4.06
C ALA A 288 19.29 28.85 2.98
N ILE A 289 19.26 30.13 3.38
CA ILE A 289 19.23 31.28 2.44
C ILE A 289 20.39 31.25 1.44
N PRO A 290 21.67 31.14 1.83
CA PRO A 290 22.77 31.12 0.88
C PRO A 290 22.71 29.99 -0.14
N ILE A 291 22.17 28.82 0.27
CA ILE A 291 22.01 27.69 -0.62
C ILE A 291 20.88 27.96 -1.62
N LEU A 292 19.74 28.48 -1.16
CA LEU A 292 18.60 28.80 -2.01
C LEU A 292 18.91 29.91 -3.01
N GLU A 293 19.71 30.91 -2.60
CA GLU A 293 20.23 31.97 -3.50
C GLU A 293 21.11 31.35 -4.60
N LYS A 294 22.07 30.49 -4.22
CA LYS A 294 22.99 29.84 -5.15
C LYS A 294 22.27 28.90 -6.13
N THR A 295 21.24 28.21 -5.68
CA THR A 295 20.48 27.26 -6.50
C THR A 295 19.32 27.92 -7.27
N HIS A 296 19.15 29.22 -7.14
CA HIS A 296 18.07 30.00 -7.75
C HIS A 296 16.66 29.45 -7.44
N ASN A 297 16.50 28.76 -6.28
CA ASN A 297 15.20 28.29 -5.83
C ASN A 297 14.38 29.45 -5.26
N ASN A 298 13.91 30.33 -6.16
CA ASN A 298 13.28 31.59 -5.80
C ASN A 298 12.01 31.43 -4.97
N HIS A 299 11.19 30.39 -5.23
CA HIS A 299 9.98 30.12 -4.44
C HIS A 299 10.33 29.89 -2.95
N SER A 300 11.23 28.96 -2.66
CA SER A 300 11.64 28.67 -1.28
C SER A 300 12.44 29.82 -0.66
N LEU A 301 13.20 30.56 -1.48
CA LEU A 301 13.92 31.75 -1.05
C LEU A 301 12.97 32.86 -0.62
N GLY A 302 11.88 33.08 -1.36
CA GLY A 302 10.84 34.02 -0.99
C GLY A 302 10.22 33.72 0.36
N ILE A 303 9.91 32.43 0.61
CA ILE A 303 9.41 31.96 1.92
C ILE A 303 10.47 32.14 3.00
N ALA A 304 11.74 31.82 2.73
CA ALA A 304 12.84 32.02 3.69
C ALA A 304 13.03 33.51 4.04
N TYR A 305 12.87 34.42 3.08
CA TYR A 305 12.90 35.84 3.36
C TYR A 305 11.71 36.32 4.19
N ILE A 306 10.50 35.81 3.96
CA ILE A 306 9.35 36.09 4.85
C ILE A 306 9.68 35.62 6.28
N ASN A 307 10.16 34.41 6.44
CA ASN A 307 10.51 33.86 7.74
C ASN A 307 11.63 34.64 8.43
N TRP A 308 12.65 35.10 7.67
CA TRP A 308 13.70 35.94 8.21
C TRP A 308 13.18 37.30 8.64
N GLY A 309 12.26 37.89 7.86
CA GLY A 309 11.55 39.10 8.22
C GLY A 309 10.75 38.97 9.51
N GLU A 310 10.04 37.88 9.72
CA GLU A 310 9.30 37.60 10.98
C GLU A 310 10.27 37.46 12.19
N VAL A 311 11.46 36.86 12.00
CA VAL A 311 12.49 36.78 13.04
C VAL A 311 12.97 38.21 13.39
N LEU A 312 13.25 39.04 12.39
CA LEU A 312 13.70 40.40 12.59
C LEU A 312 12.62 41.28 13.24
N LEU A 313 11.35 41.08 12.93
CA LEU A 313 10.24 41.76 13.63
C LEU A 313 10.24 41.43 15.12
N ASN A 314 10.47 40.16 15.46
CA ASN A 314 10.58 39.76 16.87
C ASN A 314 11.79 40.40 17.56
N GLU A 315 12.90 40.62 16.82
CA GLU A 315 14.07 41.35 17.31
C GLU A 315 13.86 42.88 17.35
N ARG A 316 12.67 43.37 16.98
CA ARG A 316 12.30 44.78 16.85
C ARG A 316 13.15 45.55 15.81
N ASN A 317 13.77 44.82 14.87
CA ASN A 317 14.51 45.42 13.77
C ASN A 317 13.57 45.61 12.55
N ASN A 318 12.61 46.51 12.68
CA ASN A 318 11.56 46.73 11.71
C ASN A 318 12.09 47.19 10.34
N GLN A 319 13.20 47.92 10.30
CA GLN A 319 13.79 48.37 9.06
C GLN A 319 14.36 47.22 8.25
N ALA A 320 15.19 46.37 8.86
CA ALA A 320 15.74 45.22 8.18
C ALA A 320 14.64 44.21 7.83
N ALA A 321 13.62 44.02 8.69
CA ALA A 321 12.46 43.20 8.37
C ALA A 321 11.76 43.65 7.09
N ALA A 322 11.53 44.97 6.95
CA ALA A 322 10.91 45.53 5.75
C ALA A 322 11.71 45.24 4.47
N GLU A 323 13.04 45.31 4.54
CA GLU A 323 13.92 44.98 3.39
C GLU A 323 13.76 43.51 2.95
N TYR A 324 13.71 42.58 3.88
CA TYR A 324 13.50 41.17 3.56
C TYR A 324 12.09 40.88 3.03
N PHE A 325 11.06 41.52 3.58
CA PHE A 325 9.71 41.40 3.02
C PHE A 325 9.63 41.99 1.61
N GLN A 326 10.31 43.11 1.33
CA GLN A 326 10.39 43.66 -0.01
C GLN A 326 11.10 42.75 -0.99
N LYS A 327 12.20 42.06 -0.58
CA LYS A 327 12.86 41.05 -1.40
C LYS A 327 11.88 39.88 -1.72
N ALA A 328 11.11 39.45 -0.74
CA ALA A 328 10.09 38.40 -0.94
C ALA A 328 8.98 38.86 -1.90
N VAL A 329 8.47 40.10 -1.73
CA VAL A 329 7.49 40.72 -2.65
C VAL A 329 8.03 40.75 -4.09
N ALA A 330 9.27 41.18 -4.28
CA ALA A 330 9.87 41.23 -5.61
C ALA A 330 9.95 39.87 -6.27
N ILE A 331 10.36 38.83 -5.51
CA ILE A 331 10.43 37.45 -6.00
C ILE A 331 9.04 36.97 -6.45
N PHE A 332 8.04 37.04 -5.58
CA PHE A 332 6.71 36.50 -5.87
C PHE A 332 5.95 37.31 -6.94
N ASN A 333 6.24 38.62 -7.05
CA ASN A 333 5.68 39.45 -8.12
C ASN A 333 6.23 39.05 -9.49
N ILE A 334 7.55 38.84 -9.61
CA ILE A 334 8.19 38.37 -10.85
C ILE A 334 7.66 37.01 -11.25
N GLN A 335 7.41 36.14 -10.28
CA GLN A 335 6.91 34.78 -10.51
C GLN A 335 5.40 34.68 -10.74
N HIS A 336 4.69 35.81 -10.59
CA HIS A 336 3.22 35.84 -10.61
C HIS A 336 2.58 34.85 -9.61
N GLU A 337 3.16 34.76 -8.39
CA GLU A 337 2.67 33.94 -7.30
C GLU A 337 1.86 34.75 -6.27
N PRO A 338 0.56 34.93 -6.43
CA PRO A 338 -0.22 35.85 -5.59
C PRO A 338 -0.28 35.40 -4.11
N ASN A 339 -0.23 34.12 -3.81
CA ASN A 339 -0.22 33.61 -2.43
C ASN A 339 1.06 34.02 -1.68
N GLY A 340 2.22 33.86 -2.31
CA GLY A 340 3.51 34.26 -1.76
C GLY A 340 3.59 35.79 -1.58
N GLU A 341 3.19 36.54 -2.62
CA GLU A 341 3.13 37.98 -2.60
C GLU A 341 2.24 38.51 -1.47
N SER A 342 1.04 37.94 -1.32
CA SER A 342 0.08 38.34 -0.28
C SER A 342 0.66 38.21 1.15
N LYS A 343 1.37 37.09 1.43
CA LYS A 343 2.05 36.92 2.73
C LYS A 343 3.18 37.91 2.95
N ALA A 344 3.98 38.16 1.92
CA ALA A 344 5.09 39.11 1.99
C ALA A 344 4.60 40.56 2.19
N GLN A 345 3.52 40.95 1.51
CA GLN A 345 2.87 42.25 1.68
C GLN A 345 2.33 42.45 3.11
N LEU A 346 1.72 41.41 3.70
CA LEU A 346 1.29 41.44 5.11
C LEU A 346 2.48 41.65 6.06
N GLY A 347 3.59 40.96 5.80
CA GLY A 347 4.83 41.15 6.57
C GLY A 347 5.37 42.58 6.42
N LEU A 348 5.39 43.14 5.20
CA LEU A 348 5.80 44.49 4.91
C LEU A 348 4.92 45.53 5.65
N TYR A 349 3.61 45.34 5.65
CA TYR A 349 2.68 46.12 6.45
C TYR A 349 3.08 46.14 7.93
N LYS A 350 3.29 44.98 8.53
CA LYS A 350 3.67 44.85 9.95
C LYS A 350 4.97 45.61 10.26
N ALA A 351 5.94 45.50 9.35
CA ALA A 351 7.27 46.14 9.52
C ALA A 351 7.26 47.66 9.35
N THR A 352 6.29 48.19 8.59
CA THR A 352 6.32 49.61 8.17
C THR A 352 5.23 50.50 8.79
N LYS A 353 4.21 49.86 9.43
CA LYS A 353 3.00 50.57 9.89
C LYS A 353 3.30 51.76 10.85
N ASP A 354 4.33 51.66 11.67
CA ASP A 354 4.68 52.68 12.66
C ASP A 354 5.69 53.68 12.16
N THR A 355 6.46 53.36 11.09
CA THR A 355 7.57 54.22 10.61
C THR A 355 7.33 54.78 9.22
N ARG A 356 6.58 54.08 8.35
CA ARG A 356 6.26 54.48 6.97
C ARG A 356 4.80 54.19 6.64
N PRO A 357 3.82 54.95 7.20
CA PRO A 357 2.40 54.64 7.13
C PRO A 357 1.86 54.51 5.69
N GLN A 358 2.38 55.31 4.75
CA GLN A 358 1.94 55.22 3.35
C GLN A 358 2.33 53.90 2.71
N VAL A 359 3.58 53.45 2.89
CA VAL A 359 4.05 52.13 2.38
C VAL A 359 3.26 50.98 3.03
N ALA A 360 2.96 51.14 4.32
CA ALA A 360 2.15 50.16 5.04
C ALA A 360 0.73 50.06 4.45
N MET A 361 0.10 51.21 4.14
CA MET A 361 -1.25 51.23 3.58
C MET A 361 -1.29 50.58 2.20
N GLU A 362 -0.36 50.91 1.33
CA GLU A 362 -0.20 50.31 0.00
C GLU A 362 0.00 48.76 0.11
N ALA A 363 0.86 48.33 1.04
CA ALA A 363 1.10 46.90 1.28
C ALA A 363 -0.17 46.18 1.79
N LEU A 364 -0.94 46.82 2.68
CA LEU A 364 -2.18 46.23 3.20
C LEU A 364 -3.27 46.16 2.12
N GLU A 365 -3.43 47.19 1.31
CA GLU A 365 -4.35 47.23 0.18
C GLU A 365 -4.00 46.14 -0.84
N ARG A 366 -2.72 46.01 -1.18
CA ARG A 366 -2.25 44.98 -2.09
C ARG A 366 -2.48 43.57 -1.52
N HIS A 367 -2.20 43.34 -0.23
CA HIS A 367 -2.50 42.10 0.46
C HIS A 367 -3.99 41.74 0.34
N LYS A 368 -4.92 42.70 0.60
CA LYS A 368 -6.35 42.46 0.49
C LYS A 368 -6.76 42.13 -0.94
N ALA A 369 -6.32 42.92 -1.92
CA ALA A 369 -6.65 42.66 -3.32
C ALA A 369 -6.20 41.29 -3.80
N LEU A 370 -5.00 40.84 -3.40
CA LEU A 370 -4.50 39.49 -3.72
C LEU A 370 -5.34 38.43 -3.04
N LYS A 371 -5.66 38.59 -1.75
CA LYS A 371 -6.46 37.65 -0.99
C LYS A 371 -7.85 37.47 -1.59
N ASP A 372 -8.50 38.56 -1.98
CA ASP A 372 -9.84 38.54 -2.57
C ASP A 372 -9.83 37.87 -3.95
N SER A 373 -8.73 38.04 -4.73
CA SER A 373 -8.58 37.37 -6.03
C SER A 373 -8.30 35.87 -5.95
N ILE A 374 -7.70 35.40 -4.85
CA ILE A 374 -7.33 33.99 -4.66
C ILE A 374 -8.51 33.15 -4.18
N PHE A 375 -9.42 33.72 -3.39
CA PHE A 375 -10.52 33.01 -2.77
C PHE A 375 -11.84 33.27 -3.50
N ASP A 376 -12.22 32.34 -4.39
CA ASP A 376 -13.51 32.32 -5.07
C ASP A 376 -14.36 31.17 -4.50
N GLN A 377 -15.63 31.47 -4.19
CA GLN A 377 -16.63 30.49 -3.74
C GLN A 377 -16.79 29.33 -4.74
N GLN A 378 -16.68 29.63 -6.02
CA GLN A 378 -16.77 28.65 -7.11
C GLN A 378 -15.64 27.60 -7.04
N THR A 379 -14.44 28.04 -6.61
CA THR A 379 -13.31 27.15 -6.36
C THR A 379 -13.59 26.19 -5.20
N ALA A 380 -14.19 26.69 -4.11
CA ALA A 380 -14.52 25.84 -2.95
C ALA A 380 -15.58 24.78 -3.31
N GLU A 381 -16.59 25.12 -4.08
CA GLU A 381 -17.62 24.17 -4.55
C GLU A 381 -17.06 23.13 -5.53
N SER A 382 -16.18 23.57 -6.43
CA SER A 382 -15.51 22.65 -7.37
C SER A 382 -14.64 21.64 -6.64
N LEU A 383 -13.88 22.08 -5.63
CA LEU A 383 -13.07 21.19 -4.80
C LEU A 383 -13.92 20.21 -3.99
N GLY A 384 -15.09 20.63 -3.51
CA GLY A 384 -16.04 19.72 -2.86
C GLY A 384 -16.49 18.58 -3.77
N ARG A 385 -16.78 18.89 -5.05
CA ARG A 385 -17.12 17.88 -6.06
C ARG A 385 -15.96 16.93 -6.36
N TYR A 386 -14.74 17.46 -6.49
CA TYR A 386 -13.55 16.64 -6.72
C TYR A 386 -13.23 15.74 -5.53
N ASN A 387 -13.42 16.23 -4.30
CA ASN A 387 -13.24 15.40 -3.10
C ASN A 387 -14.19 14.19 -3.10
N ALA A 388 -15.46 14.38 -3.48
CA ALA A 388 -16.40 13.28 -3.65
C ALA A 388 -15.97 12.28 -4.73
N GLN A 389 -15.39 12.77 -5.85
CA GLN A 389 -14.87 11.90 -6.91
C GLN A 389 -13.67 11.07 -6.43
N VAL A 390 -12.73 11.66 -5.69
CA VAL A 390 -11.60 10.93 -5.07
C VAL A 390 -12.13 9.82 -4.15
N GLY A 391 -13.14 10.13 -3.33
CA GLY A 391 -13.80 9.14 -2.46
C GLY A 391 -14.38 7.97 -3.26
N ASN A 392 -15.05 8.25 -4.37
CA ASN A 392 -15.61 7.22 -5.24
C ASN A 392 -14.55 6.38 -5.95
N ILE A 393 -13.47 6.99 -6.44
CA ILE A 393 -12.34 6.28 -7.06
C ILE A 393 -11.70 5.34 -6.03
N LYS A 394 -11.46 5.83 -4.82
CA LYS A 394 -10.91 5.02 -3.72
C LYS A 394 -11.82 3.85 -3.37
N LEU A 395 -13.12 4.10 -3.23
CA LEU A 395 -14.10 3.04 -2.93
C LEU A 395 -14.16 1.99 -4.03
N SER A 396 -14.09 2.40 -5.30
CA SER A 396 -14.06 1.47 -6.43
C SER A 396 -12.78 0.62 -6.42
N GLN A 397 -11.63 1.22 -6.08
CA GLN A 397 -10.36 0.53 -5.96
C GLN A 397 -10.37 -0.49 -4.80
N GLU A 398 -10.85 -0.09 -3.62
CA GLU A 398 -11.00 -0.99 -2.46
C GLU A 398 -11.94 -2.17 -2.79
N ASN A 399 -13.03 -1.91 -3.51
CA ASN A 399 -13.95 -2.95 -3.97
C ASN A 399 -13.29 -3.90 -4.98
N GLU A 400 -12.50 -3.38 -5.92
CA GLU A 400 -11.74 -4.22 -6.85
C GLU A 400 -10.67 -5.05 -6.17
N GLU A 401 -9.93 -4.48 -5.22
CA GLU A 401 -8.95 -5.21 -4.42
C GLU A 401 -9.61 -6.35 -3.63
N GLN A 402 -10.75 -6.07 -2.99
CA GLN A 402 -11.54 -7.11 -2.31
C GLN A 402 -12.03 -8.19 -3.28
N ARG A 403 -12.48 -7.79 -4.47
CA ARG A 403 -12.90 -8.73 -5.51
C ARG A 403 -11.75 -9.61 -5.98
N ARG A 404 -10.57 -9.02 -6.23
CA ARG A 404 -9.34 -9.75 -6.58
C ARG A 404 -8.88 -10.67 -5.45
N ALA A 405 -8.96 -10.21 -4.19
CA ALA A 405 -8.65 -11.04 -3.02
C ALA A 405 -9.59 -12.25 -2.89
N LYS A 406 -10.90 -12.04 -3.08
CA LYS A 406 -11.90 -13.13 -3.12
C LYS A 406 -11.62 -14.11 -4.27
N GLN A 407 -11.31 -13.61 -5.46
CA GLN A 407 -10.95 -14.45 -6.61
C GLN A 407 -9.68 -15.27 -6.34
N ARG A 408 -8.64 -14.67 -5.75
CA ARG A 408 -7.42 -15.40 -5.34
C ARG A 408 -7.73 -16.48 -4.31
N ALA A 409 -8.56 -16.18 -3.29
CA ALA A 409 -8.98 -17.14 -2.30
C ALA A 409 -9.75 -18.31 -2.92
N ILE A 410 -10.62 -18.06 -3.88
CA ILE A 410 -11.35 -19.10 -4.63
C ILE A 410 -10.36 -19.96 -5.45
N ILE A 411 -9.41 -19.35 -6.15
CA ILE A 411 -8.39 -20.09 -6.94
C ILE A 411 -7.53 -20.95 -6.03
N ILE A 412 -7.09 -20.42 -4.87
CA ILE A 412 -6.34 -21.19 -3.88
C ILE A 412 -7.21 -22.34 -3.33
N GLY A 413 -8.47 -22.09 -3.03
CA GLY A 413 -9.42 -23.13 -2.59
C GLY A 413 -9.61 -24.24 -3.62
N ILE A 414 -9.75 -23.90 -4.90
CA ILE A 414 -9.83 -24.89 -5.99
C ILE A 414 -8.51 -25.66 -6.11
N ALA A 415 -7.37 -24.98 -6.06
CA ALA A 415 -6.06 -25.62 -6.16
C ALA A 415 -5.81 -26.60 -4.99
N THR A 416 -6.18 -26.20 -3.76
CA THR A 416 -6.06 -27.07 -2.59
C THR A 416 -6.99 -28.29 -2.65
N THR A 417 -8.24 -28.11 -3.12
CA THR A 417 -9.16 -29.23 -3.32
C THR A 417 -8.68 -30.19 -4.41
N LEU A 418 -8.15 -29.67 -5.52
CA LEU A 418 -7.53 -30.49 -6.57
C LEU A 418 -6.32 -31.27 -6.04
N LEU A 419 -5.46 -30.63 -5.25
CA LEU A 419 -4.31 -31.30 -4.64
C LEU A 419 -4.76 -32.41 -3.69
N LEU A 420 -5.74 -32.15 -2.84
CA LEU A 420 -6.30 -33.15 -1.93
C LEU A 420 -6.95 -34.33 -2.68
N THR A 421 -7.65 -34.05 -3.78
CA THR A 421 -8.23 -35.13 -4.62
C THR A 421 -7.15 -35.99 -5.30
N ILE A 422 -6.06 -35.36 -5.77
CA ILE A 422 -4.91 -36.09 -6.34
C ILE A 422 -4.25 -36.96 -5.27
N ILE A 423 -4.04 -36.43 -4.06
CA ILE A 423 -3.51 -37.21 -2.93
C ILE A 423 -4.47 -38.38 -2.58
N ALA A 424 -5.77 -38.11 -2.49
CA ALA A 424 -6.77 -39.14 -2.21
C ALA A 424 -6.78 -40.26 -3.28
N ILE A 425 -6.69 -39.90 -4.56
CA ILE A 425 -6.56 -40.88 -5.67
C ILE A 425 -5.24 -41.64 -5.55
N GLY A 426 -4.14 -40.97 -5.20
CA GLY A 426 -2.85 -41.62 -4.95
C GLY A 426 -2.93 -42.64 -3.82
N VAL A 427 -3.47 -42.25 -2.68
CA VAL A 427 -3.70 -43.14 -1.53
C VAL A 427 -4.61 -44.30 -1.93
N TRP A 428 -5.72 -44.00 -2.60
CA TRP A 428 -6.65 -45.04 -3.07
C TRP A 428 -5.98 -46.03 -4.02
N THR A 429 -5.16 -45.57 -4.98
CA THR A 429 -4.44 -46.46 -5.90
C THR A 429 -3.40 -47.32 -5.19
N VAL A 430 -2.72 -46.78 -4.18
CA VAL A 430 -1.78 -47.53 -3.35
C VAL A 430 -2.53 -48.58 -2.53
N MET A 431 -3.63 -48.21 -1.86
CA MET A 431 -4.48 -49.13 -1.11
C MET A 431 -5.06 -50.21 -2.01
N ARG A 432 -5.58 -49.87 -3.20
CA ARG A 432 -6.09 -50.81 -4.17
C ARG A 432 -5.02 -51.82 -4.60
N ARG A 433 -3.78 -51.35 -4.87
CA ARG A 433 -2.64 -52.22 -5.21
C ARG A 433 -2.27 -53.14 -4.04
N SER A 434 -2.29 -52.61 -2.81
CA SER A 434 -2.06 -53.39 -1.60
C SER A 434 -3.14 -54.48 -1.41
N ASN A 435 -4.42 -54.09 -1.55
CA ASN A 435 -5.55 -55.02 -1.44
C ASN A 435 -5.51 -56.13 -2.51
N ILE A 436 -5.12 -55.78 -3.76
CA ILE A 436 -4.93 -56.79 -4.83
C ILE A 436 -3.77 -57.73 -4.49
N LYS A 437 -2.65 -57.20 -3.93
CA LYS A 437 -1.54 -58.06 -3.47
C LYS A 437 -2.00 -58.97 -2.33
N GLN A 438 -2.73 -58.43 -1.35
CA GLN A 438 -3.24 -59.14 -0.21
C GLN A 438 -4.29 -60.20 -0.62
N SER A 439 -5.16 -59.88 -1.59
CA SER A 439 -6.10 -60.85 -2.18
C SER A 439 -5.37 -62.00 -2.90
N LYS A 440 -4.29 -61.70 -3.64
CA LYS A 440 -3.47 -62.77 -4.26
C LYS A 440 -2.77 -63.63 -3.23
N VAL A 441 -2.24 -63.01 -2.15
CA VAL A 441 -1.63 -63.74 -1.04
C VAL A 441 -2.67 -64.59 -0.32
N ASN A 442 -3.87 -64.04 -0.04
CA ASN A 442 -4.97 -64.78 0.59
C ASN A 442 -5.51 -65.93 -0.30
N SER A 443 -5.56 -65.69 -1.63
CA SER A 443 -5.97 -66.76 -2.55
C SER A 443 -4.94 -67.89 -2.62
N SER A 444 -3.63 -67.53 -2.56
CA SER A 444 -2.56 -68.53 -2.45
C SER A 444 -2.59 -69.28 -1.10
N LEU A 445 -2.84 -68.52 0.00
CA LEU A 445 -2.95 -69.06 1.34
C LEU A 445 -4.17 -69.96 1.45
N ASN A 446 -5.31 -69.57 0.86
CA ASN A 446 -6.50 -70.43 0.84
C ASN A 446 -6.30 -71.73 0.04
N LYS A 447 -5.57 -71.66 -1.10
CA LYS A 447 -5.18 -72.88 -1.81
C LYS A 447 -4.32 -73.81 -0.94
N ASN A 448 -3.35 -73.21 -0.22
CA ASN A 448 -2.52 -74.00 0.71
C ASN A 448 -3.34 -74.56 1.89
N ILE A 449 -4.33 -73.78 2.39
CA ILE A 449 -5.26 -74.20 3.45
C ILE A 449 -6.16 -75.31 2.93
N ASP A 450 -6.64 -75.24 1.70
CA ASP A 450 -7.48 -76.31 1.12
C ASP A 450 -6.67 -77.60 0.85
N GLU A 451 -5.40 -77.47 0.44
CA GLU A 451 -4.48 -78.57 0.38
C GLU A 451 -4.22 -79.21 1.77
N LEU A 452 -3.98 -78.39 2.78
CA LEU A 452 -3.82 -78.81 4.17
C LEU A 452 -5.13 -79.44 4.74
N ARG A 453 -6.31 -78.89 4.39
CA ARG A 453 -7.59 -79.42 4.76
C ARG A 453 -7.82 -80.79 4.13
N LEU A 454 -7.45 -80.96 2.88
CA LEU A 454 -7.51 -82.24 2.22
C LEU A 454 -6.60 -83.27 2.90
N GLN A 455 -5.38 -82.85 3.25
CA GLN A 455 -4.45 -83.68 4.03
C GLN A 455 -5.00 -83.96 5.44
N TYR A 456 -5.62 -82.94 6.09
CA TYR A 456 -6.23 -83.09 7.41
C TYR A 456 -7.50 -83.98 7.37
N GLN A 457 -8.31 -83.87 6.32
CA GLN A 457 -9.45 -84.82 6.11
C GLN A 457 -9.00 -86.27 5.87
N GLN A 458 -7.90 -86.45 5.15
CA GLN A 458 -7.27 -87.74 5.01
C GLN A 458 -6.73 -88.27 6.35
N LEU A 459 -6.20 -87.36 7.19
CA LEU A 459 -5.75 -87.72 8.55
C LEU A 459 -6.91 -87.89 9.51
N GLN A 460 -8.01 -87.15 9.43
CA GLN A 460 -9.22 -87.25 10.23
C GLN A 460 -10.01 -88.56 9.91
N GLN A 461 -9.97 -89.04 8.67
CA GLN A 461 -10.49 -90.35 8.34
C GLN A 461 -9.71 -91.48 9.02
N GLN A 462 -8.45 -91.20 9.40
CA GLN A 462 -7.68 -92.17 10.22
C GLN A 462 -7.91 -92.01 11.72
N TYR A 463 -8.43 -90.84 12.20
CA TYR A 463 -8.65 -90.56 13.63
C TYR A 463 -10.12 -90.45 14.05
N SER A 464 -11.10 -90.72 13.17
CA SER A 464 -12.55 -90.62 13.47
C SER A 464 -13.11 -91.68 14.43
N GLN A 465 -12.28 -92.27 15.26
CA GLN A 465 -12.74 -93.27 16.28
C GLN A 465 -12.55 -92.78 17.73
N ILE A 466 -12.15 -91.56 18.02
CA ILE A 466 -12.04 -91.11 19.42
C ILE A 466 -12.66 -89.75 19.65
N SER A 467 -13.81 -89.75 20.30
CA SER A 467 -14.35 -88.78 21.27
C SER A 467 -15.12 -87.58 20.77
N GLU A 468 -16.41 -87.75 20.81
CA GLU A 468 -17.41 -86.78 21.25
C GLU A 468 -17.03 -86.16 22.59
N ARG A 469 -17.16 -84.81 22.69
CA ARG A 469 -17.85 -84.05 23.77
C ARG A 469 -17.43 -82.59 23.89
N ALA A 470 -18.49 -81.83 24.05
CA ALA A 470 -18.65 -80.54 24.74
C ALA A 470 -18.44 -79.25 23.93
N SER A 471 -19.45 -78.64 23.42
CA SER A 471 -20.46 -77.66 23.85
C SER A 471 -19.94 -76.21 24.12
N THR A 472 -20.52 -75.30 23.30
CA THR A 472 -21.16 -73.99 23.56
C THR A 472 -20.36 -72.85 24.06
N VAL A 473 -20.46 -71.73 23.32
CA VAL A 473 -21.04 -70.42 23.70
C VAL A 473 -20.91 -69.34 22.56
N SER A 474 -21.96 -68.98 22.02
CA SER A 474 -22.81 -67.87 21.69
C SER A 474 -22.21 -66.70 20.83
N ASP A 475 -22.94 -66.54 19.78
CA ASP A 475 -22.87 -65.56 18.68
C ASP A 475 -23.49 -64.19 19.05
N THR A 476 -22.87 -63.10 18.62
CA THR A 476 -23.40 -61.71 18.66
C THR A 476 -23.76 -61.17 17.28
N SER A 477 -24.32 -61.96 16.39
CA SER A 477 -24.58 -61.58 14.98
C SER A 477 -25.94 -60.91 14.69
N ASN A 478 -26.78 -60.58 15.68
CA ASN A 478 -28.15 -60.09 15.46
C ASN A 478 -28.51 -58.75 16.15
N LEU A 479 -27.73 -57.72 15.95
CA LEU A 479 -28.13 -56.36 16.37
C LEU A 479 -28.48 -55.48 15.16
N HIS A 480 -29.60 -54.71 15.25
CA HIS A 480 -30.00 -53.73 14.25
C HIS A 480 -28.93 -52.67 14.07
N SER A 481 -28.82 -52.08 12.86
CA SER A 481 -27.81 -51.06 12.48
C SER A 481 -27.69 -49.91 13.49
N ASP A 482 -28.81 -49.40 14.00
CA ASP A 482 -28.86 -48.24 14.94
C ASP A 482 -28.33 -48.59 16.34
N ASP A 483 -28.49 -49.84 16.76
CA ASP A 483 -28.01 -50.32 18.05
C ASP A 483 -26.50 -50.60 18.01
N LYS A 484 -26.01 -51.06 16.86
CA LYS A 484 -24.57 -51.18 16.63
C LYS A 484 -23.87 -49.84 16.68
N GLN A 485 -24.44 -48.85 16.00
CA GLN A 485 -23.90 -47.46 15.98
C GLN A 485 -23.95 -46.81 17.39
N PHE A 486 -25.00 -47.12 18.16
CA PHE A 486 -25.07 -46.66 19.55
C PHE A 486 -23.96 -47.27 20.42
N ILE A 487 -23.68 -48.57 20.29
CA ILE A 487 -22.62 -49.23 21.04
C ILE A 487 -21.24 -48.72 20.61
N GLU A 488 -21.00 -48.52 19.32
CA GLU A 488 -19.75 -47.94 18.80
C GLU A 488 -19.51 -46.55 19.37
N LYS A 489 -20.50 -45.67 19.30
CA LYS A 489 -20.41 -44.33 19.87
C LYS A 489 -20.20 -44.32 21.38
N LEU A 490 -20.82 -45.25 22.08
CA LEU A 490 -20.64 -45.42 23.51
C LEU A 490 -19.22 -45.86 23.86
N ILE A 491 -18.64 -46.78 23.09
CA ILE A 491 -17.26 -47.25 23.24
C ILE A 491 -16.27 -46.07 22.99
N ASP A 492 -16.51 -45.27 21.97
CA ASP A 492 -15.65 -44.10 21.65
C ASP A 492 -15.64 -43.08 22.77
N ILE A 493 -16.82 -42.73 23.31
CA ILE A 493 -16.95 -41.83 24.46
C ILE A 493 -16.24 -42.38 25.70
N ILE A 494 -16.39 -43.68 25.96
CA ILE A 494 -15.70 -44.34 27.07
C ILE A 494 -14.17 -44.26 26.87
N ASN A 495 -13.68 -44.49 25.68
CA ASN A 495 -12.26 -44.42 25.35
C ASN A 495 -11.70 -42.99 25.50
N GLU A 496 -12.44 -41.95 25.06
CA GLU A 496 -12.07 -40.53 25.26
C GLU A 496 -12.01 -40.20 26.76
N GLN A 497 -13.01 -40.60 27.54
CA GLN A 497 -13.07 -40.33 28.97
C GLN A 497 -11.96 -41.07 29.75
N MET A 498 -11.58 -42.26 29.32
CA MET A 498 -10.41 -42.95 29.87
C MET A 498 -9.12 -42.19 29.65
N ALA A 499 -8.95 -41.57 28.48
CA ALA A 499 -7.79 -40.75 28.17
C ALA A 499 -7.75 -39.46 29.04
N ALA A 500 -8.90 -38.95 29.43
CA ALA A 500 -9.03 -37.78 30.31
C ALA A 500 -8.86 -38.09 31.81
N GLY A 501 -8.73 -39.39 32.18
CA GLY A 501 -8.45 -39.84 33.56
C GLY A 501 -9.63 -39.84 34.50
N ASN A 502 -10.83 -39.50 34.05
CA ASN A 502 -12.04 -39.50 34.89
C ASN A 502 -13.21 -40.14 34.13
N ILE A 503 -13.63 -41.32 34.56
CA ILE A 503 -14.70 -42.03 33.91
C ILE A 503 -15.71 -42.56 34.93
N ASP A 504 -16.94 -42.11 34.83
CA ASP A 504 -18.09 -42.60 35.54
C ASP A 504 -19.33 -42.68 34.63
N ALA A 505 -20.34 -43.43 35.07
CA ALA A 505 -21.57 -43.63 34.30
C ALA A 505 -22.36 -42.34 34.06
N THR A 506 -22.23 -41.33 34.93
CA THR A 506 -22.93 -40.05 34.84
C THR A 506 -22.31 -39.19 33.77
N THR A 507 -20.99 -39.10 33.73
CA THR A 507 -20.24 -38.37 32.70
C THR A 507 -20.45 -38.98 31.32
N VAL A 508 -20.43 -40.33 31.22
CA VAL A 508 -20.67 -41.04 29.97
C VAL A 508 -22.11 -40.80 29.47
N SER A 509 -23.11 -40.85 30.35
CA SER A 509 -24.50 -40.59 29.97
C SER A 509 -24.73 -39.17 29.47
N SER A 510 -24.12 -38.16 30.13
CA SER A 510 -24.18 -36.75 29.72
C SER A 510 -23.60 -36.54 28.31
N ARG A 511 -22.46 -37.18 28.02
CA ARG A 511 -21.82 -37.10 26.69
C ARG A 511 -22.60 -37.82 25.61
N MET A 512 -23.35 -38.84 25.98
CA MET A 512 -24.30 -39.52 25.09
C MET A 512 -25.60 -38.74 24.86
N ASN A 513 -25.75 -37.56 25.49
CA ASN A 513 -27.00 -36.78 25.55
C ASN A 513 -28.19 -37.60 26.08
N MET A 514 -27.94 -38.42 27.09
CA MET A 514 -28.91 -39.29 27.70
C MET A 514 -28.92 -39.12 29.22
N SER A 515 -30.05 -39.37 29.87
CA SER A 515 -30.06 -39.47 31.33
C SER A 515 -29.39 -40.78 31.77
N PRO A 516 -28.83 -40.87 32.98
CA PRO A 516 -28.27 -42.11 33.52
C PRO A 516 -29.25 -43.27 33.50
N PHE A 517 -30.54 -43.00 33.69
CA PHE A 517 -31.60 -43.99 33.64
C PHE A 517 -31.79 -44.51 32.20
N GLN A 518 -31.83 -43.63 31.19
CA GLN A 518 -31.95 -44.04 29.78
C GLN A 518 -30.76 -44.86 29.33
N LEU A 519 -29.53 -44.48 29.71
CA LEU A 519 -28.33 -45.26 29.39
C LEU A 519 -28.38 -46.65 30.01
N ARG A 520 -28.81 -46.72 31.28
CA ARG A 520 -28.96 -48.01 32.00
C ARG A 520 -30.00 -48.90 31.35
N THR A 521 -31.17 -48.38 31.04
CA THR A 521 -32.26 -49.13 30.41
C THR A 521 -31.84 -49.68 29.05
N ARG A 522 -31.21 -48.80 28.22
CA ARG A 522 -30.81 -49.21 26.87
C ARG A 522 -29.70 -50.27 26.87
N LEU A 523 -28.70 -50.13 27.74
CA LEU A 523 -27.66 -51.15 27.89
C LEU A 523 -28.19 -52.46 28.44
N ALA A 524 -29.11 -52.44 29.41
CA ALA A 524 -29.75 -53.64 29.91
C ALA A 524 -30.57 -54.35 28.81
N THR A 525 -31.25 -53.57 27.94
CA THR A 525 -32.04 -54.15 26.84
C THR A 525 -31.15 -54.74 25.75
N LEU A 526 -30.01 -54.12 25.43
CA LEU A 526 -29.18 -54.56 24.31
C LEU A 526 -28.14 -55.61 24.68
N LEU A 527 -27.59 -55.54 25.88
CA LEU A 527 -26.45 -56.40 26.27
C LEU A 527 -26.64 -57.08 27.62
N ASP A 528 -27.79 -56.90 28.26
CA ASP A 528 -28.06 -57.33 29.64
C ASP A 528 -27.01 -56.92 30.67
N GLU A 529 -26.43 -55.67 30.42
CA GLU A 529 -25.36 -55.13 31.26
C GLU A 529 -25.75 -53.81 31.89
N THR A 530 -25.15 -53.50 33.04
CA THR A 530 -25.23 -52.14 33.62
C THR A 530 -24.15 -51.23 33.03
N PRO A 531 -24.36 -49.91 32.97
CA PRO A 531 -23.35 -48.97 32.51
C PRO A 531 -22.00 -49.13 33.23
N LYS A 532 -22.03 -49.38 34.53
CA LYS A 532 -20.84 -49.58 35.34
C LYS A 532 -20.07 -50.85 34.89
N ASN A 533 -20.78 -51.95 34.64
CA ASN A 533 -20.17 -53.20 34.21
C ASN A 533 -19.63 -53.08 32.78
N PHE A 534 -20.37 -52.42 31.90
CA PHE A 534 -19.96 -52.19 30.53
C PHE A 534 -18.67 -51.31 30.46
N ILE A 535 -18.62 -50.20 31.22
CA ILE A 535 -17.41 -49.38 31.33
C ILE A 535 -16.25 -50.23 31.88
N GLN A 536 -16.53 -51.05 32.90
CA GLN A 536 -15.52 -51.92 33.47
C GLN A 536 -15.00 -52.95 32.47
N SER A 537 -15.86 -53.55 31.63
CA SER A 537 -15.45 -54.52 30.62
C SER A 537 -14.54 -53.87 29.56
N ILE A 538 -14.86 -52.66 29.11
CA ILE A 538 -14.02 -51.88 28.16
C ILE A 538 -12.65 -51.54 28.78
N ARG A 539 -12.63 -51.09 30.04
CA ARG A 539 -11.38 -50.83 30.78
C ARG A 539 -10.49 -52.07 30.86
N MET A 540 -11.09 -53.21 31.12
CA MET A 540 -10.37 -54.48 31.22
C MET A 540 -9.87 -54.99 29.87
N LYS A 541 -10.65 -54.85 28.79
CA LYS A 541 -10.22 -55.18 27.43
C LYS A 541 -9.03 -54.31 27.02
N ARG A 542 -9.06 -53.02 27.38
CA ARG A 542 -7.95 -52.08 27.13
C ARG A 542 -6.71 -52.44 27.96
N ALA A 543 -6.89 -52.81 29.21
CA ALA A 543 -5.80 -53.28 30.06
C ALA A 543 -5.10 -54.50 29.49
N LEU A 544 -5.90 -55.47 29.02
CA LEU A 544 -5.39 -56.69 28.38
C LEU A 544 -4.58 -56.33 27.12
N HIS A 545 -5.13 -55.45 26.27
CA HIS A 545 -4.44 -54.99 25.07
C HIS A 545 -3.08 -54.35 25.39
N TYR A 546 -2.98 -53.52 26.42
CA TYR A 546 -1.69 -52.92 26.82
C TYR A 546 -0.70 -53.95 27.35
N LEU A 547 -1.14 -54.91 28.16
CA LEU A 547 -0.31 -55.96 28.68
C LEU A 547 0.17 -56.93 27.58
N GLU A 548 -0.61 -57.08 26.51
CA GLU A 548 -0.27 -57.95 25.39
C GLU A 548 0.68 -57.30 24.40
N ASN A 549 0.49 -56.01 24.09
CA ASN A 549 1.17 -55.37 22.99
C ASN A 549 2.26 -54.39 23.44
N HIS A 550 2.35 -54.05 24.74
CA HIS A 550 3.34 -53.12 25.28
C HIS A 550 4.05 -53.71 26.52
N PRO A 551 4.90 -54.71 26.34
CA PRO A 551 5.53 -55.44 27.45
C PRO A 551 6.48 -54.60 28.32
N TYR A 552 6.83 -53.37 27.90
CA TYR A 552 7.71 -52.46 28.62
C TYR A 552 6.98 -51.51 29.58
N LYS A 553 5.64 -51.48 29.57
CA LYS A 553 4.85 -50.67 30.49
C LYS A 553 4.69 -51.36 31.84
N ASN A 554 4.96 -50.64 32.92
CA ASN A 554 4.73 -51.18 34.24
C ASN A 554 3.22 -51.23 34.56
N ILE A 555 2.82 -52.06 35.53
CA ILE A 555 1.41 -52.26 35.90
C ILE A 555 0.75 -50.95 36.38
N ASN A 556 1.50 -50.05 37.01
CA ASN A 556 1.00 -48.72 37.44
C ASN A 556 0.64 -47.84 36.24
N GLU A 557 1.47 -47.85 35.19
CA GLU A 557 1.19 -47.12 33.96
C GLU A 557 -0.04 -47.67 33.24
N VAL A 558 -0.17 -48.99 33.16
CA VAL A 558 -1.36 -49.63 32.58
C VAL A 558 -2.63 -49.30 33.38
N ALA A 559 -2.55 -49.28 34.71
CA ALA A 559 -3.66 -48.89 35.57
C ALA A 559 -4.10 -47.43 35.27
N THR A 560 -3.12 -46.50 35.17
CA THR A 560 -3.39 -45.10 34.85
C THR A 560 -4.00 -44.94 33.45
N LEU A 561 -3.48 -45.62 32.45
CA LEU A 561 -4.01 -45.62 31.07
C LEU A 561 -5.42 -46.19 30.96
N CYS A 562 -5.84 -47.01 31.94
CA CYS A 562 -7.19 -47.51 32.08
C CYS A 562 -8.05 -46.71 33.07
N ALA A 563 -7.62 -45.46 33.39
CA ALA A 563 -8.29 -44.54 34.29
C ALA A 563 -8.52 -45.09 35.71
N TYR A 564 -7.54 -45.79 36.27
CA TYR A 564 -7.50 -46.18 37.66
C TYR A 564 -6.55 -45.28 38.44
N ASN A 565 -7.04 -44.62 39.48
CA ASN A 565 -6.23 -43.74 40.33
C ASN A 565 -5.31 -44.54 41.29
N GLU A 566 -5.67 -45.82 41.55
CA GLU A 566 -4.89 -46.69 42.43
C GLU A 566 -4.70 -48.05 41.75
N THR A 567 -3.48 -48.55 41.75
CA THR A 567 -3.08 -49.85 41.15
C THR A 567 -3.72 -51.04 41.90
N SER A 568 -3.99 -50.86 43.20
CA SER A 568 -4.72 -51.84 44.03
C SER A 568 -6.13 -52.13 43.49
N ASN A 569 -6.86 -51.06 43.12
CA ASN A 569 -8.22 -51.16 42.58
C ASN A 569 -8.19 -51.75 41.16
N PHE A 570 -7.18 -51.39 40.35
CA PHE A 570 -6.96 -52.02 39.04
C PHE A 570 -6.66 -53.48 39.15
N THR A 571 -5.74 -53.90 40.01
CA THR A 571 -5.34 -55.29 40.21
C THR A 571 -6.53 -56.16 40.64
N ARG A 572 -7.36 -55.64 41.56
CA ARG A 572 -8.59 -56.34 41.98
C ARG A 572 -9.59 -56.47 40.83
N ALA A 573 -9.82 -55.42 40.08
CA ALA A 573 -10.73 -55.42 38.94
C ALA A 573 -10.26 -56.42 37.85
N PHE A 574 -8.97 -56.40 37.56
CA PHE A 574 -8.37 -57.30 36.58
C PHE A 574 -8.47 -58.74 37.01
N LYS A 575 -8.16 -59.06 38.29
CA LYS A 575 -8.31 -60.39 38.84
C LYS A 575 -9.77 -60.91 38.81
N ASN A 576 -10.71 -59.99 39.14
CA ASN A 576 -12.13 -60.36 39.09
C ASN A 576 -12.60 -60.64 37.66
N THR A 577 -12.04 -60.03 36.64
CA THR A 577 -12.43 -60.22 35.25
C THR A 577 -11.72 -61.40 34.61
N PHE A 578 -10.44 -61.60 34.87
CA PHE A 578 -9.62 -62.61 34.16
C PHE A 578 -9.14 -63.75 35.03
N GLY A 579 -9.49 -63.72 36.31
CA GLY A 579 -9.13 -64.83 37.26
C GLY A 579 -7.68 -64.71 37.80
N LEU A 580 -6.81 -63.91 37.17
CA LEU A 580 -5.41 -63.74 37.51
C LEU A 580 -5.10 -62.30 37.78
N THR A 581 -4.10 -62.02 38.61
CA THR A 581 -3.59 -60.65 38.72
C THR A 581 -2.83 -60.28 37.44
N PRO A 582 -2.67 -58.95 37.11
CA PRO A 582 -1.89 -58.54 35.94
C PRO A 582 -0.47 -59.10 35.91
N THR A 583 0.18 -59.19 37.05
CA THR A 583 1.53 -59.80 37.19
C THR A 583 1.50 -61.30 36.85
N GLN A 584 0.57 -62.03 37.44
CA GLN A 584 0.41 -63.47 37.16
C GLN A 584 0.06 -63.73 35.69
N TYR A 585 -0.73 -62.86 35.06
CA TYR A 585 -1.06 -62.95 33.65
C TYR A 585 0.20 -62.77 32.76
N LEU A 586 1.05 -61.80 33.06
CA LEU A 586 2.30 -61.60 32.32
C LEU A 586 3.29 -62.72 32.52
N GLU A 587 3.41 -63.29 33.74
CA GLU A 587 4.25 -64.43 34.03
C GLU A 587 3.77 -65.72 33.28
N GLU A 588 2.47 -65.95 33.25
CA GLU A 588 1.92 -67.04 32.52
C GLU A 588 2.10 -66.93 31.00
N LYS A 589 1.95 -65.70 30.47
CA LYS A 589 2.23 -65.40 29.08
C LYS A 589 3.70 -65.65 28.72
N GLN A 590 4.64 -65.20 29.55
CA GLN A 590 6.07 -65.45 29.36
C GLN A 590 6.40 -66.97 29.41
N ARG A 591 5.81 -67.69 30.33
CA ARG A 591 5.98 -69.17 30.39
C ARG A 591 5.48 -69.87 29.12
N LYS A 592 4.33 -69.43 28.58
CA LYS A 592 3.78 -69.99 27.32
C LYS A 592 4.65 -69.64 26.11
N GLN A 593 5.21 -68.43 26.07
CA GLN A 593 6.12 -68.01 25.01
C GLN A 593 7.46 -68.76 25.05
N SER A 594 8.03 -68.92 26.24
CA SER A 594 9.26 -69.69 26.44
C SER A 594 9.09 -71.17 26.11
N ALA A 595 7.93 -71.74 26.39
CA ALA A 595 7.59 -73.12 26.04
C ALA A 595 7.44 -73.37 24.52
N ASN A 596 6.86 -72.37 23.81
CA ASN A 596 6.76 -72.37 22.34
C ASN A 596 8.09 -72.16 21.61
N GLN A 597 9.05 -71.44 22.24
CA GLN A 597 10.39 -71.29 21.70
C GLN A 597 11.32 -72.49 21.93
N GLN A 598 10.99 -73.34 22.86
CA GLN A 598 11.70 -74.63 23.08
C GLN A 598 11.18 -75.74 22.20
N GLN A 599 10.06 -75.57 21.48
CA GLN A 599 9.47 -76.55 20.55
C GLN A 599 9.70 -76.19 19.06
N GLN A 600 10.36 -75.10 18.77
CA GLN A 600 10.92 -74.73 17.45
C GLN A 600 12.43 -74.96 17.46
#